data_2d196883d883a54252db73a164a8c937
#
_entry.id   2d196883d883a54252db73a164a8c937
#
_cell.length_a   1.000
_cell.length_b   1.000
_cell.length_c   1.000
_cell.angle_alpha   90.00
_cell.angle_beta   90.00
_cell.angle_gamma   90.00
#
_symmetry.space_group_name_H-M   'P 1'
#
loop_
_entity.id
_entity.type
_entity.pdbx_description
1 polymer ?
#
loop_
_entity_poly.entity_id
_entity_poly.type
_entity_poly.pdbx_seq_one_letter_code
_entity_poly.pdbx_strand_id
1 'polypeptide(L)'
;MAVIDAPQLPPLLFNKNGKYTYVCTYKNHWDPKLGRAVRTKGENVTVGKILDGELTGRIIWSESFIKQFPILSKLKTERVVDKFKSKGKLTRYKLEFSQADDLDDIEDNTLFIRRAKALRVVHAGATWLLDQVVADTPLSKALKATFNTYNMMQKLLSFAYFKVIEPEKAMYLYEDFALSTRLPFHRPLDIGSITRTLQHIDSTKLDKFFVKLNEFSIQEEEKDKDTVYYALDSTSISTCAKELDFSEWGHNKDGDLLKQINIVMMVNQKTGCPLYYRVYSGATPDVSTVAHLLKEYCRMGFNRRAILVADRGYGSVKNIHHLYQDNQSFLFNMRTCFSICKNLIVKYLSYLLDDCNFNLTLGQSVATEKIKWSYPLNCNTNTSKARLKGDMYVHIYLNHDLRNSAEETFRTTLAKALDKKKTDEGNLTKEEKDFLKKYTFTDDNGNVCVSNTAKFEYMLRKGIRVLVSDIISDPVEADRAYRERNEVEMGFRKLKDFTGARRLHISSSKTLTGKIFVHFLASSILCMLRSKVDNAIDNGKKLPYESAVKMLSSLSNVTQTILSLIHI
;
A
#
# COMPACT_ATOMS: atom_id res chain seq x y z
N MET A 1 -23.68 51.94 38.00
CA MET A 1 -22.48 51.60 37.23
C MET A 1 -21.84 52.88 36.80
N ALA A 2 -20.64 53.21 37.24
CA ALA A 2 -19.90 54.37 36.80
C ALA A 2 -19.54 54.20 35.33
N VAL A 3 -19.98 55.12 34.46
CA VAL A 3 -19.58 55.20 33.06
C VAL A 3 -18.13 55.66 33.05
N ILE A 4 -17.22 54.76 32.68
CA ILE A 4 -15.80 55.09 32.53
C ILE A 4 -15.62 55.78 31.18
N ASP A 5 -14.82 56.85 31.14
CA ASP A 5 -14.46 57.52 29.90
C ASP A 5 -13.86 56.51 28.88
N ALA A 6 -14.52 56.41 27.75
CA ALA A 6 -14.14 55.44 26.74
C ALA A 6 -12.71 55.72 26.22
N PRO A 7 -11.80 54.74 26.20
CA PRO A 7 -10.47 54.95 25.64
C PRO A 7 -10.58 55.33 24.14
N GLN A 8 -9.76 56.27 23.68
CA GLN A 8 -9.69 56.61 22.26
C GLN A 8 -9.04 55.45 21.48
N LEU A 9 -9.88 54.63 20.90
CA LEU A 9 -9.45 53.53 20.05
C LEU A 9 -9.45 53.91 18.58
N PRO A 10 -8.58 53.30 17.76
CA PRO A 10 -8.66 53.49 16.30
C PRO A 10 -10.00 53.00 15.74
N PRO A 11 -10.38 53.41 14.51
CA PRO A 11 -11.61 52.95 13.88
C PRO A 11 -11.65 51.42 13.78
N LEU A 12 -12.76 50.82 14.22
CA LEU A 12 -12.93 49.36 14.28
C LEU A 12 -13.97 48.89 13.26
N LEU A 13 -13.69 47.70 12.73
CA LEU A 13 -14.53 46.96 11.81
C LEU A 13 -14.84 45.60 12.37
N PHE A 14 -16.06 45.12 12.22
CA PHE A 14 -16.52 43.83 12.67
C PHE A 14 -16.79 42.92 11.45
N ASN A 15 -15.96 41.91 11.25
CA ASN A 15 -16.06 40.95 10.16
C ASN A 15 -16.52 39.59 10.69
N LYS A 16 -17.69 39.14 10.28
CA LYS A 16 -18.19 37.80 10.64
C LYS A 16 -17.53 36.74 9.76
N ASN A 17 -16.94 35.74 10.41
CA ASN A 17 -16.36 34.59 9.72
C ASN A 17 -16.56 33.31 10.55
N GLY A 18 -17.49 32.48 10.12
CA GLY A 18 -17.88 31.26 10.83
C GLY A 18 -18.45 31.52 12.22
N LYS A 19 -17.86 30.92 13.24
CA LYS A 19 -18.28 31.04 14.65
C LYS A 19 -17.78 32.30 15.37
N TYR A 20 -17.05 33.17 14.68
CA TYR A 20 -16.44 34.35 15.28
C TYR A 20 -16.76 35.60 14.49
N THR A 21 -16.90 36.71 15.21
CA THR A 21 -16.82 38.05 14.60
C THR A 21 -15.46 38.66 14.95
N TYR A 22 -14.60 38.83 13.97
CA TYR A 22 -13.28 39.42 14.17
C TYR A 22 -13.39 40.94 14.23
N VAL A 23 -12.68 41.53 15.18
CA VAL A 23 -12.54 42.97 15.37
C VAL A 23 -11.23 43.40 14.71
N CYS A 24 -11.29 44.25 13.71
CA CYS A 24 -10.15 44.72 12.96
C CYS A 24 -10.04 46.24 13.00
N THR A 25 -8.82 46.76 13.08
CA THR A 25 -8.54 48.17 12.80
C THR A 25 -8.43 48.37 11.30
N TYR A 26 -8.73 49.57 10.82
CA TYR A 26 -8.58 49.96 9.42
C TYR A 26 -8.10 51.40 9.31
N LYS A 27 -7.48 51.73 8.15
CA LYS A 27 -7.11 53.09 7.79
C LYS A 27 -7.95 53.55 6.61
N ASN A 28 -8.26 54.85 6.57
CA ASN A 28 -8.88 55.52 5.44
C ASN A 28 -7.87 56.46 4.78
N HIS A 29 -7.95 56.59 3.48
CA HIS A 29 -7.29 57.64 2.72
C HIS A 29 -8.35 58.46 1.95
N TRP A 30 -8.03 59.69 1.67
CA TRP A 30 -8.91 60.57 0.87
C TRP A 30 -8.77 60.18 -0.60
N ASP A 31 -9.86 59.87 -1.25
CA ASP A 31 -9.90 59.63 -2.70
C ASP A 31 -10.40 60.92 -3.41
N PRO A 32 -9.52 61.64 -4.14
CA PRO A 32 -9.90 62.86 -4.84
C PRO A 32 -10.94 62.67 -5.94
N LYS A 33 -10.99 61.45 -6.54
CA LYS A 33 -11.94 61.13 -7.62
C LYS A 33 -13.34 60.90 -7.09
N LEU A 34 -13.46 60.38 -5.89
CA LEU A 34 -14.75 60.07 -5.26
C LEU A 34 -15.18 61.17 -4.27
N GLY A 35 -14.34 62.16 -4.00
CA GLY A 35 -14.62 63.25 -3.06
C GLY A 35 -14.96 62.80 -1.64
N ARG A 36 -14.42 61.63 -1.23
CA ARG A 36 -14.71 61.01 0.09
C ARG A 36 -13.54 60.18 0.59
N ALA A 37 -13.53 59.96 1.89
CA ALA A 37 -12.58 58.99 2.48
C ALA A 37 -12.95 57.56 2.08
N VAL A 38 -11.99 56.79 1.58
CA VAL A 38 -12.13 55.39 1.18
C VAL A 38 -11.17 54.56 1.99
N ARG A 39 -11.58 53.33 2.33
CA ARG A 39 -10.78 52.40 3.10
C ARG A 39 -9.58 51.90 2.27
N THR A 40 -8.39 51.94 2.88
CA THR A 40 -7.17 51.40 2.27
C THR A 40 -7.26 49.87 2.25
N LYS A 41 -7.15 49.23 1.08
CA LYS A 41 -7.19 47.80 0.92
C LYS A 41 -5.90 47.19 1.49
N GLY A 42 -6.04 46.06 2.24
CA GLY A 42 -4.91 45.28 2.72
C GLY A 42 -4.31 45.70 4.07
N GLU A 43 -4.77 46.83 4.66
CA GLU A 43 -4.24 47.31 5.95
C GLU A 43 -5.17 47.00 7.15
N ASN A 44 -6.03 45.98 7.04
CA ASN A 44 -6.85 45.54 8.17
C ASN A 44 -6.03 44.65 9.11
N VAL A 45 -5.85 45.08 10.33
CA VAL A 45 -5.17 44.27 11.39
C VAL A 45 -6.22 43.74 12.36
N THR A 46 -6.27 42.46 12.57
CA THR A 46 -7.16 41.83 13.56
C THR A 46 -6.64 42.12 14.95
N VAL A 47 -7.44 42.80 15.76
CA VAL A 47 -7.10 43.26 17.10
C VAL A 47 -7.94 42.61 18.21
N GLY A 48 -8.97 41.87 17.84
CA GLY A 48 -9.82 41.16 18.78
C GLY A 48 -10.85 40.25 18.09
N LYS A 49 -11.64 39.56 18.87
CA LYS A 49 -12.72 38.69 18.41
C LYS A 49 -13.90 38.66 19.37
N ILE A 50 -15.08 38.40 18.83
CA ILE A 50 -16.32 38.10 19.57
C ILE A 50 -16.72 36.68 19.21
N LEU A 51 -17.06 35.85 20.20
CA LEU A 51 -17.58 34.52 19.98
C LEU A 51 -19.05 34.61 19.52
N ASP A 52 -19.41 34.08 18.37
CA ASP A 52 -20.81 34.03 17.92
C ASP A 52 -21.61 33.12 18.85
N GLY A 53 -22.71 33.65 19.41
CA GLY A 53 -23.55 32.95 20.38
C GLY A 53 -23.39 33.46 21.83
N GLU A 54 -22.43 34.31 22.12
CA GLU A 54 -22.46 35.08 23.38
C GLU A 54 -23.51 36.17 23.30
N LEU A 55 -24.48 36.10 24.20
CA LEU A 55 -25.58 37.08 24.31
C LEU A 55 -25.09 38.53 24.59
N THR A 56 -23.90 38.66 25.15
CA THR A 56 -23.33 39.93 25.61
C THR A 56 -22.51 40.68 24.57
N GLY A 57 -22.09 40.03 23.46
CA GLY A 57 -21.22 40.66 22.46
C GLY A 57 -19.82 41.06 22.99
N ARG A 58 -19.32 40.38 24.03
CA ARG A 58 -18.03 40.64 24.68
C ARG A 58 -16.89 40.52 23.70
N ILE A 59 -16.00 41.54 23.67
CA ILE A 59 -14.80 41.54 22.83
C ILE A 59 -13.63 40.99 23.65
N ILE A 60 -12.95 40.04 23.06
CA ILE A 60 -11.66 39.53 23.52
C ILE A 60 -10.57 40.18 22.67
N TRP A 61 -9.79 41.06 23.29
CA TRP A 61 -8.70 41.78 22.59
C TRP A 61 -7.46 40.90 22.43
N SER A 62 -6.68 41.12 21.36
CA SER A 62 -5.37 40.48 21.19
C SER A 62 -4.34 41.07 22.16
N GLU A 63 -3.36 40.27 22.58
CA GLU A 63 -2.28 40.71 23.46
C GLU A 63 -1.49 41.90 22.88
N SER A 64 -1.23 41.90 21.58
CA SER A 64 -0.55 42.98 20.88
C SER A 64 -1.34 44.29 20.99
N PHE A 65 -2.66 44.24 20.95
CA PHE A 65 -3.52 45.40 21.05
C PHE A 65 -3.64 45.87 22.51
N ILE A 66 -3.69 44.93 23.48
CA ILE A 66 -3.64 45.27 24.93
C ILE A 66 -2.32 45.96 25.28
N LYS A 67 -1.18 45.53 24.69
CA LYS A 67 0.11 46.20 24.88
C LYS A 67 0.10 47.63 24.36
N GLN A 68 -0.64 47.94 23.28
CA GLN A 68 -0.80 49.30 22.78
C GLN A 68 -1.79 50.13 23.58
N PHE A 69 -2.80 49.51 24.17
CA PHE A 69 -3.85 50.14 24.95
C PHE A 69 -4.00 49.44 26.32
N PRO A 70 -3.06 49.63 27.27
CA PRO A 70 -3.03 48.87 28.54
C PRO A 70 -4.31 48.98 29.35
N ILE A 71 -5.07 50.07 29.22
CA ILE A 71 -6.33 50.28 29.92
C ILE A 71 -7.37 49.19 29.61
N LEU A 72 -7.31 48.58 28.39
CA LEU A 72 -8.24 47.52 28.01
C LEU A 72 -8.08 46.24 28.81
N SER A 73 -6.93 46.02 29.46
CA SER A 73 -6.74 44.88 30.37
C SER A 73 -7.59 44.98 31.65
N LYS A 74 -8.00 46.21 32.04
CA LYS A 74 -8.78 46.50 33.24
C LYS A 74 -10.26 46.73 32.95
N LEU A 75 -10.66 46.67 31.67
CA LEU A 75 -11.99 46.96 31.23
C LEU A 75 -12.66 45.81 30.52
N LYS A 76 -13.88 45.49 30.87
CA LYS A 76 -14.77 44.64 30.10
C LYS A 76 -15.32 45.45 28.94
N THR A 77 -15.13 45.01 27.70
CA THR A 77 -15.59 45.68 26.48
C THR A 77 -16.65 44.84 25.82
N GLU A 78 -17.82 45.46 25.54
CA GLU A 78 -18.95 44.82 24.88
C GLU A 78 -19.37 45.59 23.63
N ARG A 79 -19.72 44.89 22.56
CA ARG A 79 -20.32 45.46 21.36
C ARG A 79 -21.84 45.47 21.52
N VAL A 80 -22.43 46.65 21.58
CA VAL A 80 -23.86 46.83 21.74
C VAL A 80 -24.45 47.50 20.48
N VAL A 81 -25.70 47.19 20.13
CA VAL A 81 -26.40 47.84 19.01
C VAL A 81 -26.71 49.29 19.38
N ASP A 82 -26.20 50.22 18.57
CA ASP A 82 -26.50 51.64 18.71
C ASP A 82 -27.91 51.97 18.14
N LYS A 83 -28.90 51.93 19.00
CA LYS A 83 -30.31 52.18 18.65
C LYS A 83 -30.55 53.58 18.09
N PHE A 84 -29.71 54.55 18.48
CA PHE A 84 -29.85 55.95 18.04
C PHE A 84 -29.27 56.20 16.64
N LYS A 85 -28.34 55.40 16.17
CA LYS A 85 -27.67 55.52 14.89
C LYS A 85 -28.06 54.44 13.89
N SER A 86 -28.86 53.45 14.30
CA SER A 86 -29.34 52.39 13.41
C SER A 86 -30.58 52.88 12.65
N LYS A 87 -30.52 52.89 11.32
CA LYS A 87 -31.67 53.27 10.43
C LYS A 87 -31.95 52.11 9.46
N GLY A 88 -33.16 51.59 9.49
CA GLY A 88 -33.61 50.55 8.59
C GLY A 88 -32.82 49.24 8.69
N LYS A 89 -32.26 48.76 7.58
CA LYS A 89 -31.45 47.53 7.53
C LYS A 89 -30.00 47.70 8.01
N LEU A 90 -29.56 48.90 8.32
CA LEU A 90 -28.20 49.20 8.75
C LEU A 90 -28.09 49.17 10.26
N THR A 91 -27.51 48.11 10.80
CA THR A 91 -27.21 47.99 12.24
C THR A 91 -25.86 48.66 12.50
N ARG A 92 -25.84 49.66 13.38
CA ARG A 92 -24.62 50.29 13.87
C ARG A 92 -24.33 49.78 15.28
N TYR A 93 -23.07 49.65 15.60
CA TYR A 93 -22.62 49.17 16.91
C TYR A 93 -21.82 50.25 17.63
N LYS A 94 -21.97 50.30 18.95
CA LYS A 94 -21.11 51.08 19.88
C LYS A 94 -20.40 50.13 20.82
N LEU A 95 -19.27 50.57 21.37
CA LEU A 95 -18.57 49.88 22.42
C LEU A 95 -19.03 50.45 23.76
N GLU A 96 -19.32 49.58 24.67
CA GLU A 96 -19.55 49.89 26.09
C GLU A 96 -18.43 49.32 26.91
N PHE A 97 -17.91 50.14 27.85
CA PHE A 97 -16.83 49.77 28.74
C PHE A 97 -17.37 49.76 30.19
N SER A 98 -17.08 48.69 30.92
CA SER A 98 -17.37 48.58 32.36
C SER A 98 -16.12 48.16 33.09
N GLN A 99 -16.02 48.54 34.37
CA GLN A 99 -14.93 48.07 35.21
C GLN A 99 -15.12 46.57 35.41
N ALA A 100 -14.07 45.81 35.33
CA ALA A 100 -14.13 44.40 35.63
C ALA A 100 -14.19 44.25 37.16
N ASP A 101 -15.36 44.02 37.67
CA ASP A 101 -15.54 43.68 39.09
C ASP A 101 -15.01 42.25 39.26
N ASP A 102 -14.09 42.08 40.24
CA ASP A 102 -13.50 40.81 40.65
C ASP A 102 -12.88 39.94 39.53
N LEU A 103 -11.76 40.43 38.98
CA LEU A 103 -11.01 39.76 37.91
C LEU A 103 -10.26 38.51 38.37
N ASP A 104 -9.89 38.40 39.66
CA ASP A 104 -8.96 37.36 40.10
C ASP A 104 -9.58 35.96 40.10
N ASP A 105 -10.82 35.79 40.55
CA ASP A 105 -11.49 34.48 40.58
C ASP A 105 -12.02 34.03 39.19
N ILE A 106 -12.39 35.00 38.33
CA ILE A 106 -12.90 34.71 37.00
C ILE A 106 -11.74 34.48 36.00
N GLU A 107 -10.61 35.19 36.18
CA GLU A 107 -9.43 34.98 35.33
C GLU A 107 -8.79 33.61 35.57
N ASP A 108 -8.66 33.16 36.80
CA ASP A 108 -8.09 31.86 37.10
C ASP A 108 -8.97 30.71 36.61
N ASN A 109 -10.26 30.77 36.84
CA ASN A 109 -11.19 29.77 36.33
C ASN A 109 -11.32 29.82 34.79
N THR A 110 -11.33 31.00 34.20
CA THR A 110 -11.39 31.14 32.73
C THR A 110 -10.06 30.73 32.07
N LEU A 111 -8.94 31.07 32.69
CA LEU A 111 -7.60 30.62 32.25
C LEU A 111 -7.44 29.12 32.42
N PHE A 112 -7.90 28.55 33.55
CA PHE A 112 -7.92 27.11 33.77
C PHE A 112 -8.80 26.38 32.76
N ILE A 113 -10.02 26.85 32.51
CA ILE A 113 -10.93 26.30 31.51
C ILE A 113 -10.35 26.45 30.10
N ARG A 114 -9.70 27.57 29.79
CA ARG A 114 -8.99 27.75 28.48
C ARG A 114 -7.80 26.84 28.35
N ARG A 115 -6.99 26.68 29.41
CA ARG A 115 -5.87 25.73 29.44
C ARG A 115 -6.37 24.30 29.35
N ALA A 116 -7.43 23.94 30.08
CA ALA A 116 -8.04 22.61 30.01
C ALA A 116 -8.66 22.32 28.61
N LYS A 117 -9.29 23.31 27.99
CA LYS A 117 -9.81 23.20 26.61
C LYS A 117 -8.69 23.20 25.53
N ALA A 118 -7.53 23.76 25.83
CA ALA A 118 -6.36 23.76 24.96
C ALA A 118 -5.53 22.47 25.11
N LEU A 119 -5.72 21.73 26.20
CA LEU A 119 -5.09 20.43 26.40
C LEU A 119 -5.80 19.38 25.54
N ARG A 120 -5.07 18.79 24.63
CA ARG A 120 -5.56 17.68 23.82
C ARG A 120 -4.77 16.43 24.17
N VAL A 121 -5.46 15.42 24.64
CA VAL A 121 -4.89 14.09 24.83
C VAL A 121 -5.07 13.31 23.54
N VAL A 122 -3.99 12.81 23.00
CA VAL A 122 -3.99 12.03 21.76
C VAL A 122 -3.22 10.73 21.94
N HIS A 123 -3.64 9.71 21.21
CA HIS A 123 -2.90 8.46 21.09
C HIS A 123 -1.60 8.72 20.30
N ALA A 124 -0.46 8.38 20.88
CA ALA A 124 0.83 8.71 20.28
C ALA A 124 1.81 7.53 20.18
N GLY A 125 1.63 6.47 20.97
CA GLY A 125 2.64 5.41 21.05
C GLY A 125 2.80 4.62 19.75
N ALA A 126 1.71 4.18 19.14
CA ALA A 126 1.77 3.44 17.88
C ALA A 126 2.37 4.30 16.76
N THR A 127 1.96 5.56 16.63
CA THR A 127 2.48 6.47 15.60
C THR A 127 3.92 6.88 15.86
N TRP A 128 4.34 7.00 17.12
CA TRP A 128 5.75 7.21 17.46
C TRP A 128 6.62 6.03 16.98
N LEU A 129 6.16 4.79 17.20
CA LEU A 129 6.88 3.61 16.69
C LEU A 129 6.98 3.64 15.16
N LEU A 130 5.88 3.97 14.46
CA LEU A 130 5.88 4.07 13.00
C LEU A 130 6.82 5.17 12.50
N ASP A 131 6.90 6.31 13.19
CA ASP A 131 7.87 7.38 12.88
C ASP A 131 9.31 6.85 12.97
N GLN A 132 9.65 6.06 14.02
CA GLN A 132 10.98 5.46 14.19
C GLN A 132 11.28 4.39 13.12
N VAL A 133 10.26 3.66 12.68
CA VAL A 133 10.40 2.65 11.62
C VAL A 133 10.67 3.29 10.27
N VAL A 134 10.01 4.41 9.98
CA VAL A 134 10.10 5.10 8.67
C VAL A 134 11.31 6.05 8.59
N ALA A 135 11.84 6.51 9.74
CA ALA A 135 12.95 7.44 9.76
C ALA A 135 14.17 6.91 8.99
N ASP A 136 14.75 7.76 8.15
CA ASP A 136 15.98 7.52 7.35
C ASP A 136 15.97 6.32 6.40
N THR A 137 14.78 5.73 6.17
CA THR A 137 14.62 4.61 5.24
C THR A 137 14.61 5.06 3.78
N PRO A 138 14.90 4.16 2.81
CA PRO A 138 14.70 4.42 1.39
C PRO A 138 13.30 4.96 1.06
N LEU A 139 12.26 4.46 1.76
CA LEU A 139 10.89 4.91 1.61
C LEU A 139 10.72 6.39 1.96
N SER A 140 11.21 6.82 3.11
CA SER A 140 11.12 8.22 3.55
C SER A 140 11.93 9.17 2.65
N LYS A 141 13.12 8.74 2.23
CA LYS A 141 13.97 9.49 1.28
C LYS A 141 13.29 9.65 -0.07
N ALA A 142 12.67 8.57 -0.60
CA ALA A 142 11.93 8.60 -1.86
C ALA A 142 10.69 9.50 -1.80
N LEU A 143 9.92 9.43 -0.71
CA LEU A 143 8.77 10.32 -0.48
C LEU A 143 9.21 11.79 -0.46
N LYS A 144 10.26 12.12 0.27
CA LYS A 144 10.82 13.48 0.36
C LYS A 144 11.32 13.98 -1.00
N ALA A 145 12.00 13.13 -1.77
CA ALA A 145 12.54 13.49 -3.09
C ALA A 145 11.45 13.65 -4.17
N THR A 146 10.32 12.96 -4.00
CA THR A 146 9.21 12.99 -4.98
C THR A 146 8.19 14.08 -4.67
N PHE A 147 7.80 14.17 -3.40
CA PHE A 147 6.78 15.11 -2.95
C PHE A 147 7.47 16.30 -2.25
N ASN A 148 7.84 17.29 -3.05
CA ASN A 148 8.68 18.44 -2.63
C ASN A 148 8.03 19.31 -1.54
N THR A 149 6.76 19.17 -1.24
CA THR A 149 6.09 19.87 -0.15
C THR A 149 6.03 18.98 1.07
N TYR A 150 6.60 19.46 2.18
CA TYR A 150 6.55 18.78 3.47
C TYR A 150 5.14 18.33 3.87
N ASN A 151 4.14 19.17 3.61
CA ASN A 151 2.74 18.86 3.87
C ASN A 151 2.22 17.64 3.09
N MET A 152 2.64 17.44 1.84
CA MET A 152 2.17 16.32 1.02
C MET A 152 2.71 14.98 1.55
N MET A 153 4.01 14.93 1.83
CA MET A 153 4.65 13.76 2.44
C MET A 153 3.98 13.40 3.77
N GLN A 154 3.75 14.39 4.65
CA GLN A 154 3.11 14.17 5.94
C GLN A 154 1.68 13.65 5.81
N LYS A 155 0.88 14.18 4.86
CA LYS A 155 -0.47 13.67 4.59
C LYS A 155 -0.45 12.21 4.16
N LEU A 156 0.44 11.85 3.24
CA LEU A 156 0.59 10.48 2.75
C LEU A 156 1.00 9.51 3.86
N LEU A 157 1.97 9.89 4.69
CA LEU A 157 2.37 9.09 5.85
C LEU A 157 1.22 8.97 6.85
N SER A 158 0.47 10.03 7.11
CA SER A 158 -0.68 9.99 8.02
C SER A 158 -1.79 9.06 7.52
N PHE A 159 -2.05 9.05 6.21
CA PHE A 159 -3.00 8.12 5.60
C PHE A 159 -2.50 6.67 5.68
N ALA A 160 -1.19 6.45 5.46
CA ALA A 160 -0.59 5.13 5.61
C ALA A 160 -0.66 4.65 7.07
N TYR A 161 -0.36 5.50 8.05
CA TYR A 161 -0.47 5.18 9.48
C TYR A 161 -1.90 4.85 9.89
N PHE A 162 -2.88 5.61 9.38
CA PHE A 162 -4.29 5.28 9.57
C PHE A 162 -4.61 3.86 9.08
N LYS A 163 -4.11 3.49 7.89
CA LYS A 163 -4.33 2.17 7.31
C LYS A 163 -3.54 1.05 8.00
N VAL A 164 -2.44 1.35 8.66
CA VAL A 164 -1.68 0.41 9.49
C VAL A 164 -2.38 0.16 10.84
N ILE A 165 -2.89 1.21 11.48
CA ILE A 165 -3.47 1.14 12.83
C ILE A 165 -4.93 0.70 12.78
N GLU A 166 -5.69 1.18 11.79
CA GLU A 166 -7.13 0.96 11.61
C GLU A 166 -7.43 0.40 10.19
N PRO A 167 -6.96 -0.80 9.87
CA PRO A 167 -7.03 -1.35 8.50
C PRO A 167 -8.45 -1.46 7.96
N GLU A 168 -9.40 -1.86 8.81
CA GLU A 168 -10.80 -2.10 8.42
C GLU A 168 -11.60 -0.80 8.26
N LYS A 169 -11.13 0.30 8.86
CA LYS A 169 -11.85 1.57 8.78
C LYS A 169 -11.72 2.22 7.41
N ALA A 170 -12.83 2.67 6.86
CA ALA A 170 -12.86 3.40 5.60
C ALA A 170 -12.22 4.80 5.73
N MET A 171 -11.68 5.34 4.63
CA MET A 171 -10.97 6.62 4.64
C MET A 171 -11.82 7.82 5.08
N TYR A 172 -13.14 7.76 5.01
CA TYR A 172 -14.00 8.84 5.49
C TYR A 172 -13.97 8.98 7.02
N LEU A 173 -13.54 7.95 7.76
CA LEU A 173 -13.35 7.97 9.22
C LEU A 173 -11.97 8.52 9.63
N TYR A 174 -11.14 8.93 8.67
CA TYR A 174 -9.82 9.48 8.95
C TYR A 174 -9.87 10.76 9.78
N GLU A 175 -10.87 11.62 9.57
CA GLU A 175 -11.01 12.88 10.31
C GLU A 175 -11.11 12.63 11.81
N ASP A 176 -11.98 11.70 12.24
CA ASP A 176 -12.15 11.33 13.64
C ASP A 176 -10.88 10.71 14.22
N PHE A 177 -10.22 9.85 13.46
CA PHE A 177 -8.93 9.27 13.84
C PHE A 177 -7.86 10.35 14.03
N ALA A 178 -7.76 11.31 13.13
CA ALA A 178 -6.80 12.40 13.20
C ALA A 178 -7.10 13.38 14.37
N LEU A 179 -8.34 13.45 14.82
CA LEU A 179 -8.70 14.23 16.01
C LEU A 179 -8.19 13.59 17.31
N SER A 180 -8.06 12.27 17.37
CA SER A 180 -7.68 11.52 18.56
C SER A 180 -6.26 10.97 18.54
N THR A 181 -5.52 11.11 17.43
CA THR A 181 -4.22 10.47 17.22
C THR A 181 -3.17 11.50 16.80
N ARG A 182 -1.95 11.38 17.36
CA ARG A 182 -0.81 12.15 16.90
C ARG A 182 -0.36 11.60 15.55
N LEU A 183 -0.39 12.43 14.52
CA LEU A 183 -0.02 12.05 13.14
C LEU A 183 1.08 12.95 12.60
N PRO A 184 1.87 12.52 11.60
CA PRO A 184 2.80 13.38 10.88
C PRO A 184 2.15 14.67 10.37
N PHE A 185 0.96 14.57 9.79
CA PHE A 185 0.12 15.72 9.46
C PHE A 185 -0.93 15.93 10.55
N HIS A 186 -0.68 16.89 11.43
CA HIS A 186 -1.43 17.10 12.69
C HIS A 186 -2.78 17.80 12.55
N ARG A 187 -3.22 18.13 11.33
CA ARG A 187 -4.54 18.73 11.08
C ARG A 187 -5.52 17.67 10.59
N PRO A 188 -6.74 17.61 11.11
CA PRO A 188 -7.79 16.76 10.55
C PRO A 188 -8.09 17.20 9.11
N LEU A 189 -8.40 16.24 8.27
CA LEU A 189 -8.75 16.46 6.87
C LEU A 189 -10.13 15.89 6.60
N ASP A 190 -10.99 16.72 6.04
CA ASP A 190 -12.29 16.31 5.52
C ASP A 190 -12.14 15.41 4.29
N ILE A 191 -13.17 14.64 3.97
CA ILE A 191 -13.16 13.69 2.84
C ILE A 191 -12.85 14.36 1.49
N GLY A 192 -13.27 15.62 1.30
CA GLY A 192 -12.94 16.38 0.09
C GLY A 192 -11.45 16.67 -0.03
N SER A 193 -10.80 17.03 1.08
CA SER A 193 -9.35 17.27 1.14
C SER A 193 -8.54 15.99 0.97
N ILE A 194 -9.02 14.87 1.54
CA ILE A 194 -8.45 13.54 1.32
C ILE A 194 -8.52 13.18 -0.16
N THR A 195 -9.70 13.32 -0.78
CA THR A 195 -9.93 13.03 -2.20
C THR A 195 -9.00 13.86 -3.09
N ARG A 196 -8.89 15.18 -2.88
CA ARG A 196 -7.95 16.04 -3.62
C ARG A 196 -6.50 15.60 -3.44
N THR A 197 -6.10 15.20 -2.23
CA THR A 197 -4.76 14.70 -1.96
C THR A 197 -4.46 13.42 -2.73
N LEU A 198 -5.40 12.48 -2.78
CA LEU A 198 -5.25 11.23 -3.53
C LEU A 198 -5.20 11.48 -5.06
N GLN A 199 -6.03 12.39 -5.58
CA GLN A 199 -6.04 12.78 -7.00
C GLN A 199 -4.75 13.47 -7.44
N HIS A 200 -3.99 14.04 -6.50
CA HIS A 200 -2.70 14.68 -6.79
C HIS A 200 -1.58 13.68 -7.11
N ILE A 201 -1.82 12.39 -6.89
CA ILE A 201 -0.88 11.30 -7.18
C ILE A 201 -1.23 10.73 -8.56
N ASP A 202 -0.55 11.24 -9.57
CA ASP A 202 -0.63 10.76 -10.95
C ASP A 202 0.46 9.72 -11.25
N SER A 203 0.40 9.12 -12.43
CA SER A 203 1.38 8.11 -12.88
C SER A 203 2.80 8.66 -12.94
N THR A 204 2.98 9.93 -13.32
CA THR A 204 4.30 10.56 -13.43
C THR A 204 4.97 10.69 -12.07
N LYS A 205 4.22 11.11 -11.05
CA LYS A 205 4.73 11.19 -9.67
C LYS A 205 5.01 9.80 -9.10
N LEU A 206 4.15 8.83 -9.43
CA LEU A 206 4.35 7.45 -9.01
C LEU A 206 5.62 6.86 -9.62
N ASP A 207 5.85 7.06 -10.92
CA ASP A 207 7.07 6.62 -11.61
C ASP A 207 8.32 7.27 -11.00
N LYS A 208 8.27 8.58 -10.76
CA LYS A 208 9.36 9.30 -10.08
C LYS A 208 9.63 8.75 -8.69
N PHE A 209 8.57 8.43 -7.93
CA PHE A 209 8.71 7.83 -6.62
C PHE A 209 9.41 6.47 -6.69
N PHE A 210 9.02 5.58 -7.61
CA PHE A 210 9.63 4.27 -7.74
C PHE A 210 11.09 4.34 -8.19
N VAL A 211 11.41 5.25 -9.11
CA VAL A 211 12.81 5.50 -9.48
C VAL A 211 13.63 5.88 -8.24
N LYS A 212 13.13 6.83 -7.43
CA LYS A 212 13.84 7.27 -6.22
C LYS A 212 13.88 6.18 -5.13
N LEU A 213 12.78 5.46 -4.93
CA LEU A 213 12.75 4.34 -3.99
C LEU A 213 13.82 3.31 -4.36
N ASN A 214 13.91 2.96 -5.64
CA ASN A 214 14.88 2.01 -6.14
C ASN A 214 16.32 2.52 -5.99
N GLU A 215 16.62 3.76 -6.37
CA GLU A 215 17.95 4.35 -6.18
C GLU A 215 18.42 4.23 -4.72
N PHE A 216 17.56 4.59 -3.76
CA PHE A 216 17.89 4.51 -2.34
C PHE A 216 17.95 3.07 -1.82
N SER A 217 17.11 2.16 -2.34
CA SER A 217 17.15 0.76 -1.95
C SER A 217 18.43 0.08 -2.43
N ILE A 218 18.87 0.33 -3.67
CA ILE A 218 20.14 -0.19 -4.19
C ILE A 218 21.32 0.30 -3.33
N GLN A 219 21.33 1.57 -2.95
CA GLN A 219 22.38 2.10 -2.07
C GLN A 219 22.43 1.42 -0.70
N GLU A 220 21.30 0.95 -0.19
CA GLU A 220 21.28 0.15 1.05
C GLU A 220 21.72 -1.30 0.79
N GLU A 221 21.27 -1.92 -0.31
CA GLU A 221 21.61 -3.29 -0.70
C GLU A 221 23.11 -3.44 -1.06
N GLU A 222 23.74 -2.42 -1.62
CA GLU A 222 25.17 -2.43 -1.96
C GLU A 222 26.08 -2.45 -0.73
N LYS A 223 25.57 -2.12 0.45
CA LYS A 223 26.32 -2.27 1.71
C LYS A 223 26.48 -3.74 2.11
N ASP A 224 25.51 -4.58 1.71
CA ASP A 224 25.55 -6.03 1.88
C ASP A 224 26.11 -6.68 0.62
N LYS A 225 27.03 -7.61 0.77
CA LYS A 225 27.62 -8.36 -0.36
C LYS A 225 26.76 -9.56 -0.79
N ASP A 226 25.61 -9.74 -0.18
CA ASP A 226 24.71 -10.86 -0.44
C ASP A 226 24.04 -10.77 -1.81
N THR A 227 23.72 -11.93 -2.38
CA THR A 227 22.88 -12.00 -3.58
C THR A 227 21.46 -11.51 -3.27
N VAL A 228 20.96 -10.58 -4.08
CA VAL A 228 19.64 -10.00 -3.88
C VAL A 228 18.62 -10.72 -4.76
N TYR A 229 17.53 -11.15 -4.17
CA TYR A 229 16.40 -11.80 -4.85
C TYR A 229 15.15 -10.93 -4.78
N TYR A 230 14.52 -10.70 -5.93
CA TYR A 230 13.25 -9.98 -6.04
C TYR A 230 12.15 -10.93 -6.49
N ALA A 231 11.19 -11.16 -5.62
CA ALA A 231 10.02 -11.98 -5.94
C ALA A 231 8.97 -11.17 -6.71
N LEU A 232 8.43 -11.77 -7.76
CA LEU A 232 7.38 -11.20 -8.60
C LEU A 232 6.14 -12.07 -8.53
N ASP A 233 5.00 -11.45 -8.24
CA ASP A 233 3.70 -12.11 -8.31
C ASP A 233 2.57 -11.10 -8.55
N SER A 234 1.35 -11.58 -8.79
CA SER A 234 0.15 -10.78 -9.02
C SER A 234 -0.95 -11.12 -8.02
N THR A 235 -1.82 -10.16 -7.79
CA THR A 235 -3.06 -10.39 -7.05
C THR A 235 -4.20 -9.61 -7.67
N SER A 236 -5.45 -10.06 -7.45
CA SER A 236 -6.66 -9.34 -7.83
C SER A 236 -7.22 -8.59 -6.62
N ILE A 237 -7.80 -7.43 -6.84
CA ILE A 237 -8.56 -6.68 -5.84
C ILE A 237 -9.96 -6.43 -6.39
N SER A 238 -10.97 -6.90 -5.68
CA SER A 238 -12.38 -6.77 -6.07
C SER A 238 -12.91 -5.36 -5.87
N THR A 239 -13.82 -4.93 -6.76
CA THR A 239 -14.50 -3.64 -6.66
C THR A 239 -15.98 -3.76 -6.98
N CYS A 240 -16.79 -3.01 -6.24
CA CYS A 240 -18.21 -2.82 -6.52
C CYS A 240 -18.48 -1.60 -7.41
N ALA A 241 -17.45 -0.83 -7.78
CA ALA A 241 -17.61 0.34 -8.65
C ALA A 241 -18.03 -0.07 -10.06
N LYS A 242 -19.04 0.60 -10.61
CA LYS A 242 -19.56 0.31 -11.95
C LYS A 242 -18.64 0.80 -13.06
N GLU A 243 -18.06 1.98 -12.87
CA GLU A 243 -17.23 2.69 -13.84
C GLU A 243 -15.88 3.06 -13.21
N LEU A 244 -15.00 2.08 -13.14
CA LEU A 244 -13.63 2.27 -12.67
C LEU A 244 -12.68 1.76 -13.75
N ASP A 245 -11.69 2.56 -14.13
CA ASP A 245 -10.65 2.16 -15.07
C ASP A 245 -9.96 0.88 -14.58
N PHE A 246 -9.61 0.02 -15.51
CA PHE A 246 -9.04 -1.30 -15.24
C PHE A 246 -9.95 -2.30 -14.55
N SER A 247 -11.19 -1.92 -14.17
CA SER A 247 -12.14 -2.81 -13.51
C SER A 247 -12.86 -3.66 -14.55
N GLU A 248 -12.48 -4.92 -14.64
CA GLU A 248 -13.04 -5.90 -15.58
C GLU A 248 -13.27 -7.25 -14.91
N TRP A 249 -14.09 -8.08 -15.57
CA TRP A 249 -14.28 -9.47 -15.19
C TRP A 249 -13.05 -10.29 -15.58
N GLY A 250 -12.56 -11.11 -14.65
CA GLY A 250 -11.40 -11.97 -14.87
C GLY A 250 -11.33 -13.10 -13.86
N HIS A 251 -10.21 -13.85 -13.87
CA HIS A 251 -9.96 -14.88 -12.89
C HIS A 251 -9.70 -14.24 -11.52
N ASN A 252 -10.71 -14.24 -10.65
CA ASN A 252 -10.63 -13.64 -9.33
C ASN A 252 -9.92 -14.61 -8.36
N LYS A 253 -8.78 -14.21 -7.83
CA LYS A 253 -7.99 -15.03 -6.89
C LYS A 253 -8.66 -15.18 -5.51
N ASP A 254 -9.60 -14.27 -5.17
CA ASP A 254 -10.36 -14.33 -3.91
C ASP A 254 -11.70 -15.10 -4.06
N GLY A 255 -12.06 -15.53 -5.28
CA GLY A 255 -13.29 -16.27 -5.56
C GLY A 255 -14.57 -15.42 -5.57
N ASP A 256 -14.46 -14.10 -5.45
CA ASP A 256 -15.60 -13.18 -5.51
C ASP A 256 -16.17 -13.08 -6.92
N LEU A 257 -17.50 -13.02 -7.02
CA LEU A 257 -18.23 -12.74 -8.27
C LEU A 257 -18.34 -11.21 -8.50
N LEU A 258 -17.20 -10.53 -8.56
CA LEU A 258 -17.11 -9.08 -8.73
C LEU A 258 -16.10 -8.73 -9.82
N LYS A 259 -16.27 -7.55 -10.41
CA LYS A 259 -15.20 -6.94 -11.21
C LYS A 259 -13.96 -6.71 -10.35
N GLN A 260 -12.80 -6.77 -10.96
CA GLN A 260 -11.51 -6.67 -10.26
C GLN A 260 -10.52 -5.83 -11.05
N ILE A 261 -9.49 -5.37 -10.38
CA ILE A 261 -8.23 -4.93 -10.96
C ILE A 261 -7.15 -5.95 -10.60
N ASN A 262 -6.14 -6.10 -11.45
CA ASN A 262 -4.96 -6.92 -11.16
C ASN A 262 -3.80 -6.01 -10.75
N ILE A 263 -3.10 -6.40 -9.68
CA ILE A 263 -1.88 -5.72 -9.22
C ILE A 263 -0.73 -6.73 -9.31
N VAL A 264 0.29 -6.38 -10.08
CA VAL A 264 1.58 -7.08 -10.06
C VAL A 264 2.52 -6.33 -9.14
N MET A 265 3.17 -7.03 -8.24
CA MET A 265 4.07 -6.46 -7.25
C MET A 265 5.42 -7.16 -7.24
N MET A 266 6.47 -6.38 -7.03
CA MET A 266 7.83 -6.85 -6.83
C MET A 266 8.24 -6.58 -5.39
N VAL A 267 8.82 -7.59 -4.75
CA VAL A 267 9.17 -7.57 -3.33
C VAL A 267 10.62 -8.05 -3.17
N ASN A 268 11.40 -7.37 -2.35
CA ASN A 268 12.69 -7.87 -1.92
C ASN A 268 12.48 -9.06 -0.97
N GLN A 269 13.00 -10.24 -1.30
CA GLN A 269 12.78 -11.46 -0.52
C GLN A 269 13.40 -11.39 0.88
N LYS A 270 14.58 -10.76 1.02
CA LYS A 270 15.29 -10.65 2.31
C LYS A 270 14.51 -9.79 3.32
N THR A 271 13.91 -8.69 2.87
CA THR A 271 13.24 -7.72 3.76
C THR A 271 11.72 -7.87 3.77
N GLY A 272 11.15 -8.58 2.80
CA GLY A 272 9.71 -8.63 2.55
C GLY A 272 9.11 -7.28 2.13
N CYS A 273 9.94 -6.26 1.86
CA CYS A 273 9.47 -4.93 1.50
C CYS A 273 9.10 -4.84 0.01
N PRO A 274 7.93 -4.30 -0.32
CA PRO A 274 7.56 -4.07 -1.71
C PRO A 274 8.38 -2.91 -2.29
N LEU A 275 8.92 -3.13 -3.49
CA LEU A 275 9.76 -2.19 -4.23
C LEU A 275 9.01 -1.49 -5.35
N TYR A 276 8.05 -2.19 -5.95
CA TYR A 276 7.35 -1.72 -7.14
C TYR A 276 5.99 -2.40 -7.28
N TYR A 277 5.01 -1.71 -7.85
CA TYR A 277 3.77 -2.32 -8.30
C TYR A 277 3.25 -1.66 -9.58
N ARG A 278 2.43 -2.42 -10.33
CA ARG A 278 1.62 -1.90 -11.44
C ARG A 278 0.20 -2.44 -11.36
N VAL A 279 -0.73 -1.58 -11.79
CA VAL A 279 -2.15 -1.94 -11.93
C VAL A 279 -2.43 -2.29 -13.37
N TYR A 280 -3.11 -3.41 -13.57
CA TYR A 280 -3.57 -3.90 -14.87
C TYR A 280 -5.07 -4.14 -14.85
N SER A 281 -5.68 -4.22 -16.03
CA SER A 281 -7.07 -4.63 -16.16
C SER A 281 -7.29 -6.02 -15.53
N GLY A 282 -8.44 -6.18 -14.86
CA GLY A 282 -8.84 -7.44 -14.25
C GLY A 282 -8.94 -8.61 -15.22
N ALA A 283 -9.13 -8.36 -16.52
CA ALA A 283 -9.14 -9.37 -17.57
C ALA A 283 -7.75 -9.75 -18.10
N THR A 284 -6.70 -9.01 -17.72
CA THR A 284 -5.35 -9.24 -18.25
C THR A 284 -4.72 -10.50 -17.66
N PRO A 285 -4.29 -11.50 -18.49
CA PRO A 285 -3.61 -12.69 -18.01
C PRO A 285 -2.23 -12.36 -17.41
N ASP A 286 -1.85 -13.04 -16.33
CA ASP A 286 -0.57 -12.83 -15.62
C ASP A 286 0.65 -12.93 -16.56
N VAL A 287 0.67 -13.88 -17.51
CA VAL A 287 1.80 -14.07 -18.43
C VAL A 287 2.09 -12.83 -19.28
N SER A 288 1.05 -12.08 -19.67
CA SER A 288 1.22 -10.89 -20.54
C SER A 288 1.67 -9.66 -19.77
N THR A 289 1.40 -9.60 -18.46
CA THR A 289 1.78 -8.45 -17.61
C THR A 289 3.29 -8.38 -17.39
N VAL A 290 3.97 -9.54 -17.36
CA VAL A 290 5.41 -9.62 -17.03
C VAL A 290 6.28 -8.92 -18.06
N ALA A 291 6.06 -9.16 -19.35
CA ALA A 291 6.88 -8.54 -20.40
C ALA A 291 6.81 -7.00 -20.35
N HIS A 292 5.61 -6.46 -20.06
CA HIS A 292 5.41 -5.04 -19.92
C HIS A 292 6.06 -4.50 -18.64
N LEU A 293 5.87 -5.20 -17.53
CA LEU A 293 6.44 -4.83 -16.22
C LEU A 293 7.97 -4.88 -16.27
N LEU A 294 8.57 -5.92 -16.86
CA LEU A 294 10.02 -6.05 -17.01
C LEU A 294 10.60 -4.93 -17.86
N LYS A 295 9.93 -4.57 -18.95
CA LYS A 295 10.36 -3.45 -19.80
C LYS A 295 10.35 -2.12 -19.04
N GLU A 296 9.34 -1.87 -18.24
CA GLU A 296 9.28 -0.69 -17.39
C GLU A 296 10.31 -0.74 -16.25
N TYR A 297 10.48 -1.92 -15.64
CA TYR A 297 11.48 -2.20 -14.64
C TYR A 297 12.88 -1.84 -15.13
N CYS A 298 13.29 -2.36 -16.29
CA CYS A 298 14.58 -2.05 -16.87
C CYS A 298 14.73 -0.55 -17.23
N ARG A 299 13.66 0.08 -17.71
CA ARG A 299 13.66 1.51 -18.06
C ARG A 299 13.82 2.42 -16.84
N MET A 300 13.34 2.02 -15.68
CA MET A 300 13.44 2.77 -14.42
C MET A 300 14.80 2.60 -13.72
N GLY A 301 15.72 1.80 -14.26
CA GLY A 301 17.05 1.62 -13.70
C GLY A 301 17.08 0.78 -12.43
N PHE A 302 16.22 -0.20 -12.31
CA PHE A 302 16.21 -1.14 -11.19
C PHE A 302 17.49 -1.99 -11.10
N ASN A 303 17.74 -2.57 -9.94
CA ASN A 303 18.96 -3.32 -9.65
C ASN A 303 19.13 -4.53 -10.59
N ARG A 304 19.99 -4.38 -11.62
CA ARG A 304 20.28 -5.44 -12.58
C ARG A 304 21.07 -6.62 -11.98
N ARG A 305 21.64 -6.45 -10.79
CA ARG A 305 22.32 -7.53 -10.06
C ARG A 305 21.35 -8.44 -9.33
N ALA A 306 20.10 -7.98 -9.10
CA ALA A 306 19.09 -8.78 -8.45
C ALA A 306 18.61 -9.91 -9.37
N ILE A 307 18.35 -11.07 -8.78
CA ILE A 307 17.77 -12.23 -9.46
C ILE A 307 16.24 -12.14 -9.33
N LEU A 308 15.53 -12.11 -10.47
CA LEU A 308 14.09 -12.12 -10.48
C LEU A 308 13.54 -13.53 -10.27
N VAL A 309 12.72 -13.72 -9.24
CA VAL A 309 12.08 -14.99 -8.91
C VAL A 309 10.59 -14.91 -9.21
N ALA A 310 10.08 -15.82 -10.04
CA ALA A 310 8.66 -15.82 -10.38
C ALA A 310 8.08 -17.23 -10.52
N ASP A 311 6.74 -17.31 -10.34
CA ASP A 311 6.01 -18.56 -10.41
C ASP A 311 5.75 -19.04 -11.84
N ARG A 312 5.25 -20.26 -11.93
CA ARG A 312 4.87 -20.97 -13.15
C ARG A 312 3.93 -20.18 -14.07
N GLY A 313 3.10 -19.30 -13.50
CA GLY A 313 2.23 -18.39 -14.26
C GLY A 313 3.03 -17.45 -15.17
N TYR A 314 4.24 -17.11 -14.80
CA TYR A 314 5.11 -16.16 -15.51
C TYR A 314 6.16 -16.83 -16.41
N GLY A 315 6.41 -18.13 -16.19
CA GLY A 315 7.39 -18.92 -16.94
C GLY A 315 6.94 -19.13 -18.37
N SER A 316 7.38 -18.30 -19.29
CA SER A 316 7.17 -18.45 -20.74
C SER A 316 8.47 -18.22 -21.49
N VAL A 317 8.58 -18.85 -22.67
CA VAL A 317 9.74 -18.68 -23.56
C VAL A 317 9.95 -17.21 -23.92
N LYS A 318 8.86 -16.48 -24.14
CA LYS A 318 8.90 -15.05 -24.49
C LYS A 318 9.44 -14.20 -23.32
N ASN A 319 9.00 -14.48 -22.09
CA ASN A 319 9.47 -13.74 -20.92
C ASN A 319 10.96 -14.00 -20.66
N ILE A 320 11.41 -15.27 -20.73
CA ILE A 320 12.83 -15.63 -20.63
C ILE A 320 13.66 -14.93 -21.72
N HIS A 321 13.14 -14.86 -22.94
CA HIS A 321 13.82 -14.15 -24.02
C HIS A 321 14.02 -12.66 -23.70
N HIS A 322 13.01 -11.98 -23.17
CA HIS A 322 13.14 -10.57 -22.76
C HIS A 322 14.16 -10.40 -21.63
N LEU A 323 14.20 -11.30 -20.65
CA LEU A 323 15.20 -11.25 -19.58
C LEU A 323 16.62 -11.33 -20.11
N TYR A 324 16.89 -12.24 -21.05
CA TYR A 324 18.19 -12.31 -21.72
C TYR A 324 18.50 -11.05 -22.55
N GLN A 325 17.50 -10.44 -23.22
CA GLN A 325 17.70 -9.20 -23.97
C GLN A 325 18.10 -8.04 -23.05
N ASP A 326 17.52 -8.00 -21.84
CA ASP A 326 17.74 -6.93 -20.87
C ASP A 326 18.89 -7.22 -19.90
N ASN A 327 19.62 -8.35 -20.09
CA ASN A 327 20.68 -8.83 -19.18
C ASN A 327 20.21 -8.91 -17.71
N GLN A 328 18.98 -9.38 -17.49
CA GLN A 328 18.38 -9.54 -16.19
C GLN A 328 18.42 -11.00 -15.77
N SER A 329 19.09 -11.30 -14.65
CA SER A 329 19.14 -12.64 -14.08
C SER A 329 17.79 -13.07 -13.49
N PHE A 330 17.50 -14.36 -13.58
CA PHE A 330 16.19 -14.91 -13.21
C PHE A 330 16.26 -16.30 -12.60
N LEU A 331 15.19 -16.64 -11.86
CA LEU A 331 14.86 -17.98 -11.38
C LEU A 331 13.35 -18.19 -11.53
N PHE A 332 12.94 -18.96 -12.53
CA PHE A 332 11.53 -19.15 -12.85
C PHE A 332 11.11 -20.61 -12.72
N ASN A 333 9.91 -20.83 -12.19
CA ASN A 333 9.24 -22.12 -12.28
C ASN A 333 8.61 -22.27 -13.68
N MET A 334 8.91 -23.35 -14.37
CA MET A 334 8.45 -23.60 -15.73
C MET A 334 7.32 -24.63 -15.75
N ARG A 335 6.42 -24.47 -16.71
CA ARG A 335 5.38 -25.49 -16.98
C ARG A 335 6.03 -26.74 -17.54
N THR A 336 5.79 -27.89 -16.92
CA THR A 336 6.33 -29.20 -17.35
C THR A 336 5.87 -29.64 -18.73
N CYS A 337 4.88 -28.95 -19.34
CA CYS A 337 4.40 -29.24 -20.69
C CYS A 337 5.27 -28.62 -21.81
N PHE A 338 6.15 -27.67 -21.51
CA PHE A 338 7.06 -27.13 -22.52
C PHE A 338 8.02 -28.23 -23.02
N SER A 339 8.29 -28.21 -24.33
CA SER A 339 9.10 -29.25 -25.00
C SER A 339 10.46 -29.48 -24.34
N ILE A 340 11.14 -28.38 -23.97
CA ILE A 340 12.44 -28.44 -23.30
C ILE A 340 12.32 -29.13 -21.93
N CYS A 341 11.31 -28.81 -21.14
CA CYS A 341 11.07 -29.43 -19.84
C CYS A 341 10.69 -30.90 -20.01
N LYS A 342 9.77 -31.20 -20.96
CA LYS A 342 9.32 -32.58 -21.23
C LYS A 342 10.49 -33.50 -21.62
N ASN A 343 11.36 -33.05 -22.53
CA ASN A 343 12.51 -33.84 -22.97
C ASN A 343 13.48 -34.14 -21.84
N LEU A 344 13.77 -33.14 -21.00
CA LEU A 344 14.66 -33.32 -19.83
C LEU A 344 14.02 -34.19 -18.74
N ILE A 345 12.72 -34.06 -18.50
CA ILE A 345 11.99 -34.93 -17.56
C ILE A 345 12.09 -36.38 -18.03
N VAL A 346 11.86 -36.68 -19.31
CA VAL A 346 11.98 -38.04 -19.83
C VAL A 346 13.42 -38.54 -19.70
N LYS A 347 14.41 -37.71 -20.02
CA LYS A 347 15.83 -38.05 -19.90
C LYS A 347 16.25 -38.45 -18.50
N TYR A 348 15.78 -37.71 -17.50
CA TYR A 348 16.20 -37.88 -16.11
C TYR A 348 15.22 -38.68 -15.25
N LEU A 349 14.10 -39.16 -15.81
CA LEU A 349 13.07 -39.82 -15.00
C LEU A 349 13.57 -41.04 -14.21
N SER A 350 14.34 -41.95 -14.86
CA SER A 350 14.90 -43.10 -14.19
C SER A 350 15.88 -42.72 -13.09
N TYR A 351 16.73 -41.73 -13.32
CA TYR A 351 17.63 -41.17 -12.34
C TYR A 351 16.88 -40.59 -11.13
N LEU A 352 15.80 -39.82 -11.36
CA LEU A 352 14.99 -39.19 -10.31
C LEU A 352 14.17 -40.19 -9.49
N LEU A 353 13.86 -41.36 -10.08
CA LEU A 353 13.11 -42.42 -9.42
C LEU A 353 14.00 -43.36 -8.61
N ASP A 354 15.31 -43.28 -8.81
CA ASP A 354 16.29 -44.08 -8.04
C ASP A 354 16.50 -43.42 -6.67
N ASP A 355 16.22 -44.18 -5.62
CA ASP A 355 16.33 -43.72 -4.22
C ASP A 355 17.77 -43.31 -3.82
N CYS A 356 18.79 -43.82 -4.53
CA CYS A 356 20.18 -43.41 -4.34
C CYS A 356 20.41 -41.91 -4.68
N ASN A 357 19.53 -41.30 -5.49
CA ASN A 357 19.61 -39.92 -5.88
C ASN A 357 18.72 -38.97 -5.05
N PHE A 358 18.22 -39.49 -3.92
CA PHE A 358 17.43 -38.67 -3.00
C PHE A 358 18.34 -37.70 -2.25
N ASN A 359 18.02 -36.42 -2.34
CA ASN A 359 18.75 -35.35 -1.66
C ASN A 359 18.10 -35.08 -0.29
N LEU A 360 18.80 -35.40 0.78
CA LEU A 360 18.31 -35.23 2.16
C LEU A 360 18.02 -33.77 2.52
N THR A 361 18.83 -32.84 2.05
CA THR A 361 18.62 -31.37 2.32
C THR A 361 17.34 -30.86 1.68
N LEU A 362 17.01 -31.37 0.50
CA LEU A 362 15.82 -30.96 -0.24
C LEU A 362 14.58 -31.77 0.13
N GLY A 363 14.76 -33.01 0.70
CA GLY A 363 13.67 -33.95 0.91
C GLY A 363 13.05 -34.45 -0.41
N GLN A 364 13.82 -34.46 -1.50
CA GLN A 364 13.36 -34.84 -2.86
C GLN A 364 14.54 -35.22 -3.75
N SER A 365 14.29 -35.97 -4.81
CA SER A 365 15.32 -36.21 -5.83
C SER A 365 15.47 -35.00 -6.75
N VAL A 366 16.68 -34.72 -7.22
CA VAL A 366 16.95 -33.58 -8.11
C VAL A 366 18.00 -33.95 -9.17
N ALA A 367 17.74 -33.46 -10.40
CA ALA A 367 18.71 -33.51 -11.50
C ALA A 367 18.89 -32.08 -12.05
N THR A 368 20.14 -31.74 -12.38
CA THR A 368 20.47 -30.42 -12.95
C THR A 368 21.17 -30.61 -14.29
N GLU A 369 20.75 -29.86 -15.28
CA GLU A 369 21.43 -29.81 -16.58
C GLU A 369 21.66 -28.38 -17.03
N LYS A 370 22.88 -28.09 -17.48
CA LYS A 370 23.21 -26.83 -18.13
C LYS A 370 22.95 -26.97 -19.63
N ILE A 371 22.06 -26.16 -20.15
CA ILE A 371 21.69 -26.15 -21.55
C ILE A 371 22.03 -24.83 -22.23
N LYS A 372 22.20 -24.84 -23.55
CA LYS A 372 22.33 -23.62 -24.35
C LYS A 372 20.94 -23.14 -24.75
N TRP A 373 20.53 -22.01 -24.19
CA TRP A 373 19.34 -21.30 -24.66
C TRP A 373 19.61 -20.66 -26.01
N SER A 374 18.71 -20.85 -26.95
CA SER A 374 18.81 -20.23 -28.29
C SER A 374 17.42 -19.95 -28.80
N TYR A 375 17.08 -18.68 -29.02
CA TYR A 375 15.78 -18.27 -29.53
C TYR A 375 15.90 -17.14 -30.57
N PRO A 376 14.99 -17.05 -31.59
CA PRO A 376 15.02 -15.97 -32.56
C PRO A 376 15.02 -14.59 -31.90
N LEU A 377 15.85 -13.67 -32.38
CA LEU A 377 15.97 -12.33 -31.82
C LEU A 377 14.65 -11.55 -31.87
N ASN A 378 13.83 -11.78 -32.89
CA ASN A 378 12.48 -11.25 -32.97
C ASN A 378 11.47 -12.34 -32.61
N CYS A 379 10.89 -12.27 -31.43
CA CYS A 379 9.92 -13.25 -30.93
C CYS A 379 8.58 -13.26 -31.69
N ASN A 380 8.27 -12.19 -32.41
CA ASN A 380 6.99 -12.05 -33.10
C ASN A 380 7.03 -12.65 -34.51
N THR A 381 8.23 -12.84 -35.05
CA THR A 381 8.45 -13.47 -36.38
C THR A 381 9.49 -14.57 -36.24
N ASN A 382 9.09 -15.83 -36.32
CA ASN A 382 10.01 -16.98 -36.31
C ASN A 382 11.03 -16.98 -37.45
N THR A 383 11.07 -15.95 -38.27
CA THR A 383 11.85 -15.82 -39.50
C THR A 383 13.21 -15.15 -39.30
N SER A 384 13.51 -14.61 -38.12
CA SER A 384 14.82 -13.99 -37.89
C SER A 384 15.95 -15.02 -37.87
N LYS A 385 16.96 -14.84 -38.72
CA LYS A 385 18.20 -15.65 -38.74
C LYS A 385 19.08 -15.34 -37.50
N ALA A 386 18.98 -14.14 -36.95
CA ALA A 386 19.70 -13.75 -35.73
C ALA A 386 19.05 -14.40 -34.50
N ARG A 387 19.86 -15.03 -33.66
CA ARG A 387 19.41 -15.72 -32.46
C ARG A 387 20.09 -15.14 -31.21
N LEU A 388 19.30 -14.90 -30.19
CA LEU A 388 19.81 -14.64 -28.87
C LEU A 388 20.23 -15.96 -28.22
N LYS A 389 21.42 -16.01 -27.64
CA LYS A 389 21.99 -17.19 -27.00
C LYS A 389 22.34 -16.89 -25.58
N GLY A 390 22.17 -17.86 -24.70
CA GLY A 390 22.54 -17.75 -23.28
C GLY A 390 22.74 -19.14 -22.68
N ASP A 391 23.39 -19.21 -21.56
CA ASP A 391 23.45 -20.42 -20.73
C ASP A 391 22.22 -20.47 -19.83
N MET A 392 21.67 -21.65 -19.61
CA MET A 392 20.54 -21.85 -18.70
C MET A 392 20.73 -23.13 -17.92
N TYR A 393 20.61 -23.04 -16.61
CA TYR A 393 20.54 -24.19 -15.71
C TYR A 393 19.09 -24.60 -15.56
N VAL A 394 18.82 -25.90 -15.72
CA VAL A 394 17.49 -26.48 -15.57
C VAL A 394 17.56 -27.48 -14.43
N HIS A 395 16.86 -27.19 -13.35
CA HIS A 395 16.76 -28.05 -12.17
C HIS A 395 15.41 -28.77 -12.17
N ILE A 396 15.44 -30.10 -12.13
CA ILE A 396 14.25 -30.96 -12.18
C ILE A 396 14.15 -31.64 -10.82
N TYR A 397 13.12 -31.32 -10.07
CA TYR A 397 12.86 -31.87 -8.74
C TYR A 397 11.72 -32.87 -8.82
N LEU A 398 11.87 -34.00 -8.14
CA LEU A 398 10.82 -34.99 -7.95
C LEU A 398 10.49 -35.11 -6.46
N ASN A 399 9.27 -34.73 -6.13
CA ASN A 399 8.70 -34.98 -4.81
C ASN A 399 7.98 -36.33 -4.84
N HIS A 400 8.52 -37.32 -4.12
CA HIS A 400 8.03 -38.70 -4.10
C HIS A 400 6.64 -38.78 -3.45
N ASP A 401 6.36 -38.03 -2.38
CA ASP A 401 5.06 -38.04 -1.70
C ASP A 401 3.94 -37.53 -2.60
N LEU A 402 4.17 -36.39 -3.30
CA LEU A 402 3.22 -35.85 -4.27
C LEU A 402 3.00 -36.82 -5.44
N ARG A 403 4.03 -37.53 -5.87
CA ARG A 403 3.93 -38.54 -6.93
C ARG A 403 3.13 -39.72 -6.46
N ASN A 404 3.41 -40.27 -5.28
CA ASN A 404 2.70 -41.41 -4.68
C ASN A 404 1.22 -41.07 -4.45
N SER A 405 0.91 -39.89 -3.92
CA SER A 405 -0.45 -39.40 -3.75
C SER A 405 -1.21 -39.28 -5.08
N ALA A 406 -0.53 -38.82 -6.14
CA ALA A 406 -1.13 -38.76 -7.47
C ALA A 406 -1.39 -40.15 -8.07
N GLU A 407 -0.52 -41.13 -7.81
CA GLU A 407 -0.72 -42.52 -8.24
C GLU A 407 -1.88 -43.16 -7.46
N GLU A 408 -1.97 -42.96 -6.17
CA GLU A 408 -3.10 -43.41 -5.35
C GLU A 408 -4.43 -42.81 -5.81
N THR A 409 -4.44 -41.51 -6.08
CA THR A 409 -5.61 -40.83 -6.68
C THR A 409 -6.01 -41.45 -8.01
N PHE A 410 -5.03 -41.75 -8.88
CA PHE A 410 -5.29 -42.42 -10.15
C PHE A 410 -5.92 -43.79 -9.94
N ARG A 411 -5.35 -44.63 -9.06
CA ARG A 411 -5.84 -45.98 -8.74
C ARG A 411 -7.26 -45.94 -8.19
N THR A 412 -7.51 -45.03 -7.24
CA THR A 412 -8.84 -44.86 -6.60
C THR A 412 -9.90 -44.38 -7.61
N THR A 413 -9.54 -43.42 -8.46
CA THR A 413 -10.46 -42.92 -9.51
C THR A 413 -10.77 -44.03 -10.53
N LEU A 414 -9.77 -44.79 -10.92
CA LEU A 414 -9.95 -45.91 -11.85
C LEU A 414 -10.83 -46.99 -11.25
N ALA A 415 -10.58 -47.42 -10.00
CA ALA A 415 -11.35 -48.44 -9.32
C ALA A 415 -12.85 -48.04 -9.20
N LYS A 416 -13.12 -46.78 -8.75
CA LYS A 416 -14.47 -46.26 -8.66
C LYS A 416 -15.18 -46.20 -10.00
N ALA A 417 -14.49 -45.76 -11.07
CA ALA A 417 -15.09 -45.70 -12.40
C ALA A 417 -15.35 -47.09 -12.99
N LEU A 418 -14.50 -48.08 -12.75
CA LEU A 418 -14.70 -49.46 -13.17
C LEU A 418 -15.83 -50.13 -12.39
N ASP A 419 -15.95 -49.90 -11.09
CA ASP A 419 -17.02 -50.42 -10.27
C ASP A 419 -18.39 -49.90 -10.69
N LYS A 420 -18.50 -48.58 -10.91
CA LYS A 420 -19.69 -47.95 -11.49
C LYS A 420 -20.03 -48.51 -12.88
N LYS A 421 -19.02 -48.71 -13.73
CA LYS A 421 -19.25 -49.31 -15.05
C LYS A 421 -19.84 -50.70 -14.98
N LYS A 422 -19.50 -51.51 -13.96
CA LYS A 422 -20.01 -52.85 -13.74
C LYS A 422 -21.43 -52.84 -13.16
N THR A 423 -21.72 -51.90 -12.27
CA THR A 423 -22.99 -51.86 -11.53
C THR A 423 -24.07 -51.10 -12.28
N ASP A 424 -23.75 -49.98 -12.92
CA ASP A 424 -24.69 -49.15 -13.64
C ASP A 424 -23.94 -48.22 -14.66
N GLU A 425 -23.79 -48.68 -15.88
CA GLU A 425 -23.09 -47.96 -16.94
C GLU A 425 -23.77 -46.62 -17.31
N GLY A 426 -25.09 -46.49 -17.02
CA GLY A 426 -25.86 -45.27 -17.27
C GLY A 426 -25.47 -44.10 -16.36
N ASN A 427 -24.98 -44.39 -15.15
CA ASN A 427 -24.64 -43.39 -14.12
C ASN A 427 -23.20 -42.87 -14.16
N LEU A 428 -22.41 -43.25 -15.16
CA LEU A 428 -21.10 -42.70 -15.35
C LEU A 428 -21.16 -41.24 -15.82
N THR A 429 -20.50 -40.34 -15.10
CA THR A 429 -20.29 -38.96 -15.55
C THR A 429 -19.50 -38.91 -16.85
N LYS A 430 -19.63 -37.82 -17.58
CA LYS A 430 -18.83 -37.59 -18.80
C LYS A 430 -17.31 -37.69 -18.52
N GLU A 431 -16.88 -37.16 -17.38
CA GLU A 431 -15.46 -37.18 -16.98
C GLU A 431 -15.00 -38.62 -16.67
N GLU A 432 -15.80 -39.44 -16.01
CA GLU A 432 -15.50 -40.84 -15.75
C GLU A 432 -15.43 -41.66 -17.06
N LYS A 433 -16.33 -41.42 -18.00
CA LYS A 433 -16.30 -42.05 -19.33
C LYS A 433 -15.03 -41.68 -20.10
N ASP A 434 -14.68 -40.39 -20.14
CA ASP A 434 -13.47 -39.91 -20.81
C ASP A 434 -12.20 -40.45 -20.13
N PHE A 435 -12.20 -40.58 -18.80
CA PHE A 435 -11.10 -41.17 -18.04
C PHE A 435 -10.90 -42.66 -18.39
N LEU A 436 -11.96 -43.45 -18.34
CA LEU A 436 -11.88 -44.87 -18.73
C LEU A 436 -11.46 -45.04 -20.18
N LYS A 437 -12.03 -44.28 -21.11
CA LYS A 437 -11.65 -44.33 -22.53
C LYS A 437 -10.16 -44.02 -22.75
N LYS A 438 -9.59 -43.14 -21.96
CA LYS A 438 -8.19 -42.70 -22.10
C LYS A 438 -7.20 -43.70 -21.47
N TYR A 439 -7.56 -44.29 -20.33
CA TYR A 439 -6.60 -45.05 -19.52
C TYR A 439 -6.86 -46.55 -19.50
N THR A 440 -7.92 -47.04 -20.14
CA THR A 440 -8.21 -48.45 -20.24
C THR A 440 -8.41 -48.90 -21.69
N PHE A 441 -8.17 -50.15 -21.93
CA PHE A 441 -8.53 -50.86 -23.20
C PHE A 441 -9.09 -52.25 -22.85
N THR A 442 -9.81 -52.86 -23.77
CA THR A 442 -10.30 -54.22 -23.65
C THR A 442 -9.33 -55.16 -24.39
N ASP A 443 -8.87 -56.20 -23.72
CA ASP A 443 -8.03 -57.24 -24.33
C ASP A 443 -8.82 -58.21 -25.22
N ASP A 444 -8.13 -59.10 -25.90
CA ASP A 444 -8.76 -60.11 -26.78
C ASP A 444 -9.70 -61.09 -26.03
N ASN A 445 -9.56 -61.18 -24.72
CA ASN A 445 -10.37 -62.02 -23.82
C ASN A 445 -11.58 -61.27 -23.20
N GLY A 446 -11.78 -60.01 -23.58
CA GLY A 446 -12.88 -59.15 -23.04
C GLY A 446 -12.57 -58.51 -21.70
N ASN A 447 -11.37 -58.66 -21.16
CA ASN A 447 -10.99 -58.03 -19.86
C ASN A 447 -10.60 -56.57 -20.06
N VAL A 448 -11.00 -55.74 -19.09
CA VAL A 448 -10.61 -54.34 -19.08
C VAL A 448 -9.22 -54.21 -18.43
N CYS A 449 -8.25 -53.82 -19.25
CA CYS A 449 -6.87 -53.65 -18.86
C CYS A 449 -6.46 -52.15 -18.81
N VAL A 450 -5.51 -51.80 -17.96
CA VAL A 450 -4.94 -50.44 -17.90
C VAL A 450 -3.92 -50.26 -19.00
N SER A 451 -4.05 -49.15 -19.74
CA SER A 451 -3.03 -48.74 -20.70
C SER A 451 -1.77 -48.23 -19.98
N ASN A 452 -0.71 -49.07 -19.96
CA ASN A 452 0.58 -48.70 -19.35
C ASN A 452 1.17 -47.44 -19.96
N THR A 453 1.04 -47.25 -21.27
CA THR A 453 1.52 -46.06 -21.98
C THR A 453 0.76 -44.80 -21.51
N ALA A 454 -0.56 -44.87 -21.46
CA ALA A 454 -1.38 -43.74 -21.03
C ALA A 454 -1.17 -43.42 -19.53
N LYS A 455 -1.02 -44.47 -18.66
CA LYS A 455 -0.65 -44.30 -17.25
C LYS A 455 0.73 -43.66 -17.13
N PHE A 456 1.73 -44.09 -17.89
CA PHE A 456 3.06 -43.52 -17.90
C PHE A 456 3.03 -42.03 -18.27
N GLU A 457 2.30 -41.67 -19.33
CA GLU A 457 2.14 -40.25 -19.72
C GLU A 457 1.46 -39.42 -18.66
N TYR A 458 0.46 -39.97 -17.96
CA TYR A 458 -0.18 -39.32 -16.84
C TYR A 458 0.81 -39.06 -15.69
N MET A 459 1.59 -40.08 -15.34
CA MET A 459 2.55 -40.05 -14.22
C MET A 459 3.83 -39.27 -14.53
N LEU A 460 4.15 -39.04 -15.82
CA LEU A 460 5.39 -38.41 -16.26
C LEU A 460 5.67 -37.06 -15.60
N ARG A 461 4.61 -36.30 -15.30
CA ARG A 461 4.74 -34.95 -14.74
C ARG A 461 4.30 -34.84 -13.28
N LYS A 462 3.85 -35.94 -12.68
CA LYS A 462 3.33 -35.93 -11.31
C LYS A 462 4.49 -35.90 -10.30
N GLY A 463 4.38 -35.01 -9.33
CA GLY A 463 5.43 -34.76 -8.35
C GLY A 463 6.63 -33.97 -8.91
N ILE A 464 6.62 -33.58 -10.19
CA ILE A 464 7.75 -32.88 -10.83
C ILE A 464 7.55 -31.37 -10.84
N ARG A 465 8.60 -30.67 -10.44
CA ARG A 465 8.78 -29.22 -10.55
C ARG A 465 10.06 -28.93 -11.33
N VAL A 466 10.03 -27.91 -12.19
CA VAL A 466 11.19 -27.53 -12.99
C VAL A 466 11.50 -26.06 -12.76
N LEU A 467 12.68 -25.78 -12.18
CA LEU A 467 13.20 -24.42 -12.04
C LEU A 467 14.26 -24.17 -13.12
N VAL A 468 14.26 -22.96 -13.68
CA VAL A 468 15.25 -22.52 -14.67
C VAL A 468 15.89 -21.21 -14.23
N SER A 469 17.20 -21.14 -14.38
CA SER A 469 17.98 -19.92 -14.06
C SER A 469 19.11 -19.74 -15.08
N ASP A 470 19.48 -18.49 -15.33
CA ASP A 470 20.67 -18.16 -16.12
C ASP A 470 21.96 -18.22 -15.31
N ILE A 471 21.90 -18.07 -14.00
CA ILE A 471 23.08 -17.90 -13.15
C ILE A 471 23.19 -18.94 -12.02
N ILE A 472 22.07 -19.41 -11.44
CA ILE A 472 22.10 -20.33 -10.30
C ILE A 472 22.36 -21.75 -10.79
N SER A 473 23.51 -22.30 -10.46
CA SER A 473 23.91 -23.67 -10.83
C SER A 473 23.61 -24.72 -9.76
N ASP A 474 23.51 -24.29 -8.49
CA ASP A 474 23.19 -25.18 -7.35
C ASP A 474 21.68 -25.35 -7.19
N PRO A 475 21.16 -26.59 -7.27
CA PRO A 475 19.74 -26.85 -7.10
C PRO A 475 19.24 -26.58 -5.68
N VAL A 476 20.08 -26.65 -4.65
CA VAL A 476 19.70 -26.35 -3.27
C VAL A 476 19.46 -24.86 -3.10
N GLU A 477 20.36 -24.03 -3.64
CA GLU A 477 20.19 -22.58 -3.67
C GLU A 477 18.95 -22.17 -4.48
N ALA A 478 18.74 -22.77 -5.65
CA ALA A 478 17.58 -22.50 -6.50
C ALA A 478 16.26 -22.84 -5.79
N ASP A 479 16.17 -23.97 -5.10
CA ASP A 479 14.98 -24.35 -4.34
C ASP A 479 14.72 -23.40 -3.16
N ARG A 480 15.77 -23.06 -2.41
CA ARG A 480 15.67 -22.11 -1.30
C ARG A 480 15.16 -20.76 -1.79
N ALA A 481 15.80 -20.16 -2.77
CA ALA A 481 15.41 -18.86 -3.32
C ALA A 481 13.98 -18.89 -3.88
N TYR A 482 13.58 -20.01 -4.50
CA TYR A 482 12.21 -20.16 -4.99
C TYR A 482 11.18 -20.29 -3.86
N ARG A 483 11.48 -20.98 -2.76
CA ARG A 483 10.59 -21.10 -1.60
C ARG A 483 10.43 -19.77 -0.88
N GLU A 484 11.51 -18.98 -0.76
CA GLU A 484 11.49 -17.64 -0.17
C GLU A 484 10.62 -16.65 -0.97
N ARG A 485 10.21 -17.00 -2.22
CA ARG A 485 9.19 -16.27 -2.98
C ARG A 485 7.87 -16.08 -2.21
N ASN A 486 7.60 -16.93 -1.22
CA ASN A 486 6.41 -16.79 -0.36
C ASN A 486 6.35 -15.41 0.33
N GLU A 487 7.47 -14.67 0.42
CA GLU A 487 7.46 -13.29 0.95
C GLU A 487 6.60 -12.35 0.09
N VAL A 488 6.48 -12.58 -1.22
CA VAL A 488 5.56 -11.77 -2.05
C VAL A 488 4.09 -12.07 -1.73
N GLU A 489 3.75 -13.33 -1.45
CA GLU A 489 2.40 -13.72 -1.03
C GLU A 489 2.06 -13.09 0.33
N MET A 490 3.02 -13.07 1.25
CA MET A 490 2.90 -12.33 2.51
C MET A 490 2.77 -10.83 2.29
N GLY A 491 3.48 -10.27 1.31
CA GLY A 491 3.33 -8.87 0.88
C GLY A 491 1.91 -8.56 0.42
N PHE A 492 1.31 -9.42 -0.39
CA PHE A 492 -0.10 -9.27 -0.81
C PHE A 492 -1.09 -9.45 0.34
N ARG A 493 -0.84 -10.37 1.25
CA ARG A 493 -1.64 -10.50 2.47
C ARG A 493 -1.58 -9.22 3.30
N LYS A 494 -0.40 -8.63 3.46
CA LYS A 494 -0.25 -7.33 4.14
C LYS A 494 -1.02 -6.24 3.42
N LEU A 495 -0.90 -6.16 2.09
CA LEU A 495 -1.64 -5.19 1.29
C LEU A 495 -3.16 -5.36 1.42
N LYS A 496 -3.68 -6.58 1.35
CA LYS A 496 -5.12 -6.86 1.36
C LYS A 496 -5.72 -6.85 2.77
N ASP A 497 -5.12 -7.62 3.69
CA ASP A 497 -5.71 -7.93 4.98
C ASP A 497 -5.32 -6.93 6.05
N PHE A 498 -4.02 -6.60 6.10
CA PHE A 498 -3.50 -5.71 7.15
C PHE A 498 -3.57 -4.22 6.82
N THR A 499 -4.00 -3.84 5.61
CA THR A 499 -4.28 -2.44 5.28
C THR A 499 -5.72 -2.21 4.78
N GLY A 500 -6.55 -3.26 4.79
CA GLY A 500 -7.96 -3.20 4.36
C GLY A 500 -8.15 -2.99 2.85
N ALA A 501 -7.20 -3.45 2.02
CA ALA A 501 -7.28 -3.30 0.56
C ALA A 501 -7.97 -4.46 -0.16
N ARG A 502 -8.66 -5.37 0.55
CA ARG A 502 -9.42 -6.48 -0.09
C ARG A 502 -10.47 -5.97 -1.06
N ARG A 503 -11.07 -4.83 -0.77
CA ARG A 503 -12.03 -4.15 -1.65
C ARG A 503 -11.66 -2.69 -1.84
N LEU A 504 -11.72 -2.24 -3.09
CA LEU A 504 -11.55 -0.83 -3.40
C LEU A 504 -12.86 -0.09 -3.12
N HIS A 505 -12.90 0.64 -2.01
CA HIS A 505 -14.01 1.54 -1.68
C HIS A 505 -13.80 2.90 -2.34
N ILE A 506 -13.79 2.94 -3.67
CA ILE A 506 -13.67 4.15 -4.48
C ILE A 506 -14.67 4.11 -5.63
N SER A 507 -15.16 5.26 -6.03
CA SER A 507 -16.08 5.44 -7.15
C SER A 507 -15.44 6.18 -8.34
N SER A 508 -14.21 6.67 -8.20
CA SER A 508 -13.55 7.50 -9.22
C SER A 508 -12.17 6.97 -9.57
N SER A 509 -11.91 6.78 -10.85
CA SER A 509 -10.61 6.40 -11.39
C SER A 509 -9.49 7.38 -11.03
N LYS A 510 -9.82 8.68 -10.90
CA LYS A 510 -8.85 9.71 -10.51
C LYS A 510 -8.25 9.50 -9.12
N THR A 511 -8.95 8.80 -8.23
CA THR A 511 -8.47 8.51 -6.86
C THR A 511 -7.83 7.13 -6.74
N LEU A 512 -7.97 6.27 -7.76
CA LEU A 512 -7.48 4.89 -7.75
C LEU A 512 -5.98 4.82 -7.46
N THR A 513 -5.18 5.52 -8.26
CA THR A 513 -3.71 5.54 -8.15
C THR A 513 -3.27 5.97 -6.76
N GLY A 514 -3.83 7.07 -6.24
CA GLY A 514 -3.48 7.58 -4.92
C GLY A 514 -3.89 6.65 -3.80
N LYS A 515 -5.05 5.99 -3.91
CA LYS A 515 -5.50 5.04 -2.89
C LYS A 515 -4.62 3.80 -2.83
N ILE A 516 -4.32 3.20 -3.98
CA ILE A 516 -3.42 2.04 -4.03
C ILE A 516 -2.04 2.41 -3.51
N PHE A 517 -1.56 3.62 -3.84
CA PHE A 517 -0.29 4.12 -3.33
C PHE A 517 -0.27 4.24 -1.79
N VAL A 518 -1.34 4.72 -1.17
CA VAL A 518 -1.46 4.76 0.31
C VAL A 518 -1.39 3.34 0.90
N HIS A 519 -2.07 2.37 0.29
CA HIS A 519 -2.00 0.97 0.74
C HIS A 519 -0.61 0.36 0.53
N PHE A 520 0.07 0.71 -0.57
CA PHE A 520 1.46 0.33 -0.80
C PHE A 520 2.39 0.89 0.30
N LEU A 521 2.25 2.18 0.66
CA LEU A 521 3.02 2.78 1.75
C LEU A 521 2.74 2.09 3.08
N ALA A 522 1.48 1.84 3.40
CA ALA A 522 1.08 1.13 4.63
C ALA A 522 1.67 -0.29 4.68
N SER A 523 1.61 -1.04 3.56
CA SER A 523 2.21 -2.36 3.45
C SER A 523 3.74 -2.31 3.61
N SER A 524 4.41 -1.34 3.00
CA SER A 524 5.86 -1.14 3.13
C SER A 524 6.26 -0.87 4.59
N ILE A 525 5.51 -0.02 5.28
CA ILE A 525 5.76 0.31 6.70
C ILE A 525 5.58 -0.93 7.59
N LEU A 526 4.55 -1.73 7.36
CA LEU A 526 4.34 -3.00 8.08
C LEU A 526 5.47 -4.00 7.83
N CYS A 527 5.97 -4.09 6.59
CA CYS A 527 7.10 -4.96 6.25
C CYS A 527 8.37 -4.52 6.97
N MET A 528 8.67 -3.21 6.96
CA MET A 528 9.83 -2.66 7.66
C MET A 528 9.74 -2.88 9.18
N LEU A 529 8.56 -2.70 9.78
CA LEU A 529 8.35 -2.96 11.21
C LEU A 529 8.60 -4.45 11.52
N ARG A 530 8.03 -5.36 10.72
CA ARG A 530 8.24 -6.81 10.88
C ARG A 530 9.72 -7.17 10.76
N SER A 531 10.39 -6.73 9.71
CA SER A 531 11.82 -7.00 9.52
C SER A 531 12.67 -6.53 10.70
N LYS A 532 12.35 -5.36 11.30
CA LYS A 532 13.04 -4.89 12.51
C LYS A 532 12.76 -5.76 13.73
N VAL A 533 11.53 -6.28 13.87
CA VAL A 533 11.16 -7.19 14.96
C VAL A 533 11.87 -8.52 14.80
N ASP A 534 11.80 -9.13 13.60
CA ASP A 534 12.43 -10.42 13.29
C ASP A 534 13.95 -10.33 13.51
N ASN A 535 14.62 -9.31 12.97
CA ASN A 535 16.05 -9.08 13.19
C ASN A 535 16.43 -8.89 14.68
N ALA A 536 15.56 -8.27 15.47
CA ALA A 536 15.82 -8.11 16.90
C ALA A 536 15.71 -9.44 17.64
N ILE A 537 14.77 -10.30 17.26
CA ILE A 537 14.60 -11.66 17.83
C ILE A 537 15.79 -12.53 17.43
N ASP A 538 16.17 -12.54 16.17
CA ASP A 538 17.31 -13.32 15.66
C ASP A 538 18.63 -12.93 16.34
N ASN A 539 18.78 -11.66 16.71
CA ASN A 539 19.90 -11.17 17.50
C ASN A 539 19.75 -11.43 19.03
N GLY A 540 18.84 -12.31 19.43
CA GLY A 540 18.65 -12.75 20.81
C GLY A 540 18.01 -11.73 21.74
N LYS A 541 17.42 -10.65 21.22
CA LYS A 541 16.69 -9.65 22.02
C LYS A 541 15.33 -10.22 22.42
N LYS A 542 15.06 -10.27 23.72
CA LYS A 542 13.71 -10.56 24.21
C LYS A 542 12.83 -9.32 24.03
N LEU A 543 11.90 -9.40 23.09
CA LEU A 543 10.90 -8.36 22.88
C LEU A 543 9.66 -8.68 23.74
N PRO A 544 8.95 -7.64 24.26
CA PRO A 544 7.71 -7.84 25.02
C PRO A 544 6.58 -8.42 24.16
N TYR A 545 6.69 -8.30 22.85
CA TYR A 545 5.73 -8.80 21.87
C TYR A 545 6.47 -9.41 20.66
N GLU A 546 6.16 -10.65 20.35
CA GLU A 546 6.71 -11.38 19.20
C GLU A 546 6.07 -11.02 17.86
N SER A 547 5.06 -10.14 17.87
CA SER A 547 4.29 -9.76 16.69
C SER A 547 4.20 -8.25 16.56
N ALA A 548 4.57 -7.73 15.39
CA ALA A 548 4.44 -6.31 15.04
C ALA A 548 3.01 -5.76 15.28
N VAL A 549 1.98 -6.58 15.00
CA VAL A 549 0.58 -6.19 15.20
C VAL A 549 0.23 -6.06 16.68
N LYS A 550 0.66 -7.02 17.51
CA LYS A 550 0.46 -6.96 18.97
C LYS A 550 1.19 -5.76 19.58
N MET A 551 2.40 -5.45 19.10
CA MET A 551 3.18 -4.29 19.52
C MET A 551 2.45 -2.98 19.20
N LEU A 552 1.94 -2.82 18.00
CA LEU A 552 1.14 -1.65 17.61
C LEU A 552 -0.12 -1.50 18.45
N SER A 553 -0.84 -2.60 18.68
CA SER A 553 -2.08 -2.61 19.47
C SER A 553 -1.81 -2.19 20.92
N SER A 554 -0.76 -2.69 21.55
CA SER A 554 -0.44 -2.29 22.94
C SER A 554 0.02 -0.84 23.04
N LEU A 555 0.77 -0.34 22.07
CA LEU A 555 1.21 1.05 22.03
C LEU A 555 0.08 2.03 21.65
N SER A 556 -1.02 1.56 21.09
CA SER A 556 -2.18 2.40 20.77
C SER A 556 -2.81 3.04 22.01
N ASN A 557 -2.62 2.44 23.18
CA ASN A 557 -3.12 2.99 24.46
C ASN A 557 -2.18 4.04 25.08
N VAL A 558 -0.98 4.22 24.54
CA VAL A 558 -0.04 5.24 25.02
C VAL A 558 -0.45 6.60 24.48
N THR A 559 -0.74 7.51 25.38
CA THR A 559 -1.23 8.85 25.05
C THR A 559 -0.19 9.93 25.31
N GLN A 560 -0.35 11.04 24.62
CA GLN A 560 0.43 12.26 24.80
C GLN A 560 -0.52 13.44 25.02
N THR A 561 -0.23 14.26 26.02
CA THR A 561 -0.93 15.53 26.21
C THR A 561 -0.24 16.60 25.37
N ILE A 562 -0.99 17.21 24.46
CA ILE A 562 -0.50 18.30 23.61
C ILE A 562 -1.13 19.60 24.09
N LEU A 563 -0.30 20.59 24.42
CA LEU A 563 -0.75 21.96 24.66
C LEU A 563 -0.93 22.65 23.30
N SER A 564 -2.15 23.02 22.95
CA SER A 564 -2.39 23.76 21.71
C SER A 564 -1.91 25.20 21.89
N LEU A 565 -0.76 25.51 21.32
CA LEU A 565 -0.19 26.87 21.26
C LEU A 565 -0.95 27.83 20.33
N ILE A 566 -2.05 27.39 19.71
CA ILE A 566 -2.79 28.21 18.71
C ILE A 566 -3.68 29.27 19.37
N HIS A 567 -3.72 29.33 20.69
CA HIS A 567 -4.59 30.23 21.45
C HIS A 567 -3.88 30.96 22.61
N ILE A 568 -2.58 31.12 22.55
CA ILE A 568 -1.86 32.06 23.40
C ILE A 568 -1.62 33.36 22.61
#